data_4253fd8fa161f034fa8e6ccdec445feb
#
_entry.id   4253fd8fa161f034fa8e6ccdec445feb
#
_cell.length_a   1.000
_cell.length_b   1.000
_cell.length_c   1.000
_cell.angle_alpha   90.00
_cell.angle_beta   90.00
_cell.angle_gamma   90.00
#
_symmetry.space_group_name_H-M   'P 1'
#
loop_
_entity.id
_entity.type
_entity.pdbx_description
1 polymer ?
#
loop_
_entity_poly.entity_id
_entity_poly.type
_entity_poly.pdbx_seq_one_letter_code
_entity_poly.pdbx_strand_id
1 'polypeptide(L)'
;MIYLDNSATTKPCTEAVEAMTKALTENWGNPSALYTFGIETARQLRTARQAVAAAMGAEPDRVFFTSGGTEADNWAVFGTVKRMGKRGKHIITTAIEHHAILNCMKDLESQGFEVTYLQPDSQGRITLDALKAALRKDTILVSIMMVNNEVGSVMPISAMAKLTHKLCPDAIFHTDAVQGFQKITFAAKTLGADLISVSSHKVHGPKGVGALYISPRLKSFPAMMLGGGQEGNYRSGTEGTPAIFGFAAACAAVCASFKTDSAREKALLDGFAEKLSQLEGVRINGCHEAPHILSIAIPGVPTQNTINIAQDHGICLSAGSACAKGHRSHVLTAMKVSPEAIDGSFRISLCRDTTDEELDVLYRVIKDEILPRAR
;
A
#
# COMPACT_ATOMS: atom_id res chain seq x y z
N MET A 1 -2.00 -12.55 -22.41
CA MET A 1 -2.43 -11.41 -21.55
C MET A 1 -1.21 -10.92 -20.81
N ILE A 2 -0.83 -9.69 -21.02
CA ILE A 2 0.27 -9.00 -20.34
C ILE A 2 -0.33 -8.17 -19.21
N TYR A 3 0.02 -8.49 -17.95
CA TYR A 3 -0.59 -7.84 -16.79
C TYR A 3 0.38 -6.88 -16.11
N LEU A 4 0.20 -5.59 -16.36
CA LEU A 4 1.04 -4.49 -15.86
C LEU A 4 0.30 -3.55 -14.89
N ASP A 5 -0.69 -4.07 -14.16
CA ASP A 5 -1.44 -3.33 -13.13
C ASP A 5 -1.33 -3.99 -11.74
N ASN A 6 -0.12 -4.45 -11.39
CA ASN A 6 0.15 -5.14 -10.12
C ASN A 6 -0.03 -4.26 -8.88
N SER A 7 0.02 -2.94 -9.02
CA SER A 7 -0.32 -1.99 -7.94
C SER A 7 -1.83 -1.93 -7.65
N ALA A 8 -2.70 -2.33 -8.58
CA ALA A 8 -4.13 -2.48 -8.29
C ALA A 8 -4.40 -3.78 -7.54
N THR A 9 -3.86 -4.89 -8.00
CA THR A 9 -3.87 -6.21 -7.34
C THR A 9 -2.85 -7.11 -8.00
N THR A 10 -2.29 -8.08 -7.27
CA THR A 10 -1.43 -9.11 -7.85
C THR A 10 -2.19 -10.43 -8.00
N LYS A 11 -1.74 -11.28 -8.93
CA LYS A 11 -2.21 -12.68 -9.02
C LYS A 11 -1.75 -13.42 -7.77
N PRO A 12 -2.63 -14.17 -7.07
CA PRO A 12 -2.19 -15.03 -5.98
C PRO A 12 -1.16 -16.06 -6.46
N CYS A 13 -0.11 -16.27 -5.67
CA CYS A 13 0.89 -17.30 -5.96
C CYS A 13 0.32 -18.71 -5.69
N THR A 14 0.99 -19.72 -6.25
CA THR A 14 0.59 -21.14 -6.10
C THR A 14 0.49 -21.54 -4.64
N GLU A 15 1.46 -21.16 -3.83
CA GLU A 15 1.52 -21.48 -2.40
C GLU A 15 0.34 -20.88 -1.63
N ALA A 16 -0.09 -19.65 -2.00
CA ALA A 16 -1.27 -19.03 -1.40
C ALA A 16 -2.55 -19.78 -1.77
N VAL A 17 -2.71 -20.17 -3.05
CA VAL A 17 -3.87 -20.92 -3.52
C VAL A 17 -3.95 -22.30 -2.86
N GLU A 18 -2.84 -23.04 -2.76
CA GLU A 18 -2.75 -24.34 -2.10
C GLU A 18 -3.10 -24.23 -0.61
N ALA A 19 -2.53 -23.24 0.11
CA ALA A 19 -2.82 -23.03 1.52
C ALA A 19 -4.31 -22.72 1.76
N MET A 20 -4.91 -21.89 0.90
CA MET A 20 -6.36 -21.58 0.95
C MET A 20 -7.21 -22.82 0.67
N THR A 21 -6.88 -23.59 -0.37
CA THR A 21 -7.61 -24.81 -0.73
C THR A 21 -7.57 -25.80 0.43
N LYS A 22 -6.41 -26.03 1.02
CA LYS A 22 -6.24 -26.92 2.18
C LYS A 22 -7.05 -26.43 3.39
N ALA A 23 -7.08 -25.13 3.64
CA ALA A 23 -7.89 -24.56 4.72
C ALA A 23 -9.40 -24.75 4.50
N LEU A 24 -9.86 -24.72 3.24
CA LEU A 24 -11.28 -24.89 2.90
C LEU A 24 -11.72 -26.36 2.90
N THR A 25 -10.82 -27.30 2.57
CA THR A 25 -11.16 -28.71 2.38
C THR A 25 -10.79 -29.60 3.56
N GLU A 26 -9.68 -29.28 4.25
CA GLU A 26 -9.14 -30.12 5.32
C GLU A 26 -9.11 -29.43 6.68
N ASN A 27 -8.71 -28.15 6.75
CA ASN A 27 -8.42 -27.42 7.98
C ASN A 27 -9.45 -26.30 8.27
N TRP A 28 -10.72 -26.56 8.07
CA TRP A 28 -11.83 -25.62 8.19
C TRP A 28 -12.38 -25.44 9.62
N GLY A 29 -11.68 -25.96 10.63
CA GLY A 29 -12.09 -25.87 12.04
C GLY A 29 -12.18 -24.41 12.54
N ASN A 30 -13.07 -24.17 13.51
CA ASN A 30 -13.11 -22.88 14.19
C ASN A 30 -11.96 -22.81 15.21
N PRO A 31 -11.03 -21.82 15.12
CA PRO A 31 -9.90 -21.71 16.05
C PRO A 31 -10.29 -21.49 17.50
N SER A 32 -11.53 -21.06 17.79
CA SER A 32 -12.03 -20.87 19.16
C SER A 32 -12.61 -22.14 19.78
N ALA A 33 -12.72 -23.24 19.03
CA ALA A 33 -13.28 -24.49 19.54
C ALA A 33 -12.27 -25.27 20.38
N LEU A 34 -12.75 -25.92 21.45
CA LEU A 34 -11.90 -26.62 22.43
C LEU A 34 -11.57 -28.07 22.06
N TYR A 35 -12.22 -28.62 21.06
CA TYR A 35 -11.90 -29.97 20.56
C TYR A 35 -10.65 -29.94 19.64
N THR A 36 -10.02 -31.10 19.46
CA THR A 36 -8.73 -31.26 18.77
C THR A 36 -8.66 -30.54 17.41
N PHE A 37 -9.73 -30.61 16.62
CA PHE A 37 -9.78 -29.98 15.31
C PHE A 37 -9.68 -28.46 15.37
N GLY A 38 -10.37 -27.82 16.36
CA GLY A 38 -10.27 -26.38 16.59
C GLY A 38 -8.89 -25.96 17.12
N ILE A 39 -8.34 -26.75 18.05
CA ILE A 39 -6.99 -26.52 18.61
C ILE A 39 -5.93 -26.56 17.51
N GLU A 40 -6.05 -27.53 16.58
CA GLU A 40 -5.13 -27.61 15.43
C GLU A 40 -5.23 -26.38 14.50
N THR A 41 -6.46 -25.94 14.21
CA THR A 41 -6.67 -24.71 13.42
C THR A 41 -6.10 -23.48 14.15
N ALA A 42 -6.25 -23.37 15.46
CA ALA A 42 -5.65 -22.30 16.26
C ALA A 42 -4.11 -22.34 16.22
N ARG A 43 -3.52 -23.55 16.19
CA ARG A 43 -2.07 -23.71 16.04
C ARG A 43 -1.60 -23.19 14.68
N GLN A 44 -2.30 -23.56 13.61
CA GLN A 44 -2.01 -23.08 12.25
C GLN A 44 -2.17 -21.57 12.12
N LEU A 45 -3.20 -20.99 12.75
CA LEU A 45 -3.39 -19.54 12.80
C LEU A 45 -2.21 -18.82 13.47
N ARG A 46 -1.68 -19.38 14.57
CA ARG A 46 -0.45 -18.84 15.20
C ARG A 46 0.76 -18.91 14.27
N THR A 47 0.96 -20.02 13.56
CA THR A 47 2.03 -20.17 12.56
C THR A 47 1.87 -19.16 11.42
N ALA A 48 0.65 -18.97 10.92
CA ALA A 48 0.38 -17.98 9.90
C ALA A 48 0.72 -16.55 10.37
N ARG A 49 0.35 -16.19 11.59
CA ARG A 49 0.73 -14.90 12.21
C ARG A 49 2.24 -14.73 12.33
N GLN A 50 2.96 -15.78 12.71
CA GLN A 50 4.44 -15.76 12.77
C GLN A 50 5.05 -15.48 11.39
N ALA A 51 4.53 -16.08 10.32
CA ALA A 51 5.02 -15.85 8.96
C ALA A 51 4.78 -14.40 8.50
N VAL A 52 3.59 -13.84 8.71
CA VAL A 52 3.29 -12.44 8.37
C VAL A 52 4.13 -11.48 9.21
N ALA A 53 4.26 -11.75 10.51
CA ALA A 53 5.08 -10.92 11.41
C ALA A 53 6.57 -10.96 11.01
N ALA A 54 7.10 -12.12 10.66
CA ALA A 54 8.48 -12.24 10.16
C ALA A 54 8.69 -11.43 8.88
N ALA A 55 7.74 -11.47 7.94
CA ALA A 55 7.77 -10.68 6.71
C ALA A 55 7.74 -9.16 6.98
N MET A 56 7.10 -8.73 8.06
CA MET A 56 7.08 -7.33 8.52
C MET A 56 8.31 -6.95 9.37
N GLY A 57 9.14 -7.90 9.80
CA GLY A 57 10.17 -7.67 10.81
C GLY A 57 9.58 -7.25 12.17
N ALA A 58 8.48 -7.90 12.56
CA ALA A 58 7.69 -7.62 13.78
C ALA A 58 7.65 -8.83 14.73
N GLU A 59 7.20 -8.61 15.98
CA GLU A 59 6.80 -9.71 16.86
C GLU A 59 5.37 -10.16 16.52
N PRO A 60 5.07 -11.47 16.60
CA PRO A 60 3.75 -12.01 16.24
C PRO A 60 2.59 -11.45 17.05
N ASP A 61 2.80 -11.13 18.33
CA ASP A 61 1.81 -10.55 19.25
C ASP A 61 1.50 -9.08 18.94
N ARG A 62 2.19 -8.48 17.97
CA ARG A 62 2.02 -7.11 17.52
C ARG A 62 1.36 -6.99 16.14
N VAL A 63 1.02 -8.10 15.52
CA VAL A 63 0.38 -8.14 14.20
C VAL A 63 -1.04 -8.68 14.35
N PHE A 64 -2.02 -7.89 13.91
CA PHE A 64 -3.44 -8.20 14.00
C PHE A 64 -4.05 -8.27 12.61
N PHE A 65 -4.77 -9.34 12.31
CA PHE A 65 -5.41 -9.52 11.02
C PHE A 65 -6.62 -8.61 10.84
N THR A 66 -6.76 -8.08 9.64
CA THR A 66 -7.87 -7.24 9.18
C THR A 66 -8.42 -7.79 7.86
N SER A 67 -9.50 -7.21 7.36
CA SER A 67 -10.04 -7.57 6.04
C SER A 67 -9.25 -6.98 4.86
N GLY A 68 -8.24 -6.15 5.12
CA GLY A 68 -7.40 -5.51 4.10
C GLY A 68 -6.79 -4.21 4.58
N GLY A 69 -6.07 -3.51 3.69
CA GLY A 69 -5.42 -2.23 3.99
C GLY A 69 -6.41 -1.17 4.47
N THR A 70 -7.57 -1.05 3.83
CA THR A 70 -8.59 -0.05 4.21
C THR A 70 -9.07 -0.22 5.65
N GLU A 71 -9.32 -1.45 6.12
CA GLU A 71 -9.68 -1.68 7.53
C GLU A 71 -8.52 -1.35 8.46
N ALA A 72 -7.29 -1.73 8.08
CA ALA A 72 -6.09 -1.43 8.87
C ALA A 72 -5.88 0.09 9.01
N ASP A 73 -6.02 0.87 7.92
CA ASP A 73 -5.90 2.32 7.91
C ASP A 73 -6.98 3.00 8.74
N ASN A 74 -8.24 2.57 8.57
CA ASN A 74 -9.36 3.08 9.38
C ASN A 74 -9.13 2.81 10.86
N TRP A 75 -8.69 1.60 11.20
CA TRP A 75 -8.38 1.27 12.59
C TRP A 75 -7.23 2.12 13.15
N ALA A 76 -6.16 2.30 12.38
CA ALA A 76 -5.04 3.16 12.77
C ALA A 76 -5.50 4.60 13.06
N VAL A 77 -6.30 5.19 12.16
CA VAL A 77 -6.77 6.57 12.27
C VAL A 77 -7.79 6.71 13.39
N PHE A 78 -8.92 6.01 13.34
CA PHE A 78 -10.00 6.16 14.32
C PHE A 78 -9.62 5.60 15.70
N GLY A 79 -8.81 4.56 15.76
CA GLY A 79 -8.23 4.06 17.01
C GLY A 79 -7.34 5.10 17.68
N THR A 80 -6.52 5.81 16.90
CA THR A 80 -5.70 6.93 17.42
C THR A 80 -6.58 8.05 17.95
N VAL A 81 -7.58 8.47 17.20
CA VAL A 81 -8.52 9.51 17.62
C VAL A 81 -9.27 9.10 18.90
N LYS A 82 -9.78 7.88 18.98
CA LYS A 82 -10.43 7.34 20.19
C LYS A 82 -9.50 7.36 21.41
N ARG A 83 -8.21 7.08 21.20
CA ARG A 83 -7.18 7.08 22.27
C ARG A 83 -6.75 8.49 22.67
N MET A 84 -6.53 9.37 21.71
CA MET A 84 -5.78 10.62 21.86
C MET A 84 -6.65 11.88 21.74
N GLY A 85 -7.88 11.80 21.25
CA GLY A 85 -8.70 12.97 20.90
C GLY A 85 -9.07 13.91 22.08
N LYS A 86 -8.80 13.47 23.32
CA LYS A 86 -8.89 14.35 24.51
C LYS A 86 -7.60 15.14 24.78
N ARG A 87 -6.47 14.78 24.15
CA ARG A 87 -5.15 15.42 24.33
C ARG A 87 -4.86 16.47 23.27
N GLY A 88 -5.48 16.36 22.11
CA GLY A 88 -5.33 17.29 21.01
C GLY A 88 -6.29 16.97 19.87
N LYS A 89 -6.38 17.89 18.91
CA LYS A 89 -7.26 17.75 17.75
C LYS A 89 -6.54 17.93 16.41
N HIS A 90 -5.22 18.08 16.43
CA HIS A 90 -4.44 18.26 15.22
C HIS A 90 -3.93 16.92 14.67
N ILE A 91 -4.12 16.73 13.38
CA ILE A 91 -3.71 15.55 12.61
C ILE A 91 -2.89 16.01 11.41
N ILE A 92 -1.81 15.32 11.11
CA ILE A 92 -1.00 15.55 9.90
C ILE A 92 -1.12 14.34 8.99
N THR A 93 -1.37 14.59 7.73
CA THR A 93 -1.34 13.60 6.66
C THR A 93 -0.74 14.21 5.39
N THR A 94 -0.78 13.49 4.26
CA THR A 94 -0.31 14.04 2.98
C THR A 94 -1.46 14.22 1.99
N ALA A 95 -1.28 15.13 1.03
CA ALA A 95 -2.26 15.34 -0.04
C ALA A 95 -2.28 14.17 -1.06
N ILE A 96 -1.34 13.23 -0.95
CA ILE A 96 -1.13 12.12 -1.88
C ILE A 96 -1.44 10.75 -1.30
N GLU A 97 -2.13 10.69 -0.16
CA GLU A 97 -2.54 9.44 0.49
C GLU A 97 -3.57 8.66 -0.35
N HIS A 98 -3.66 7.37 -0.06
CA HIS A 98 -4.78 6.56 -0.57
C HIS A 98 -6.11 7.06 0.00
N HIS A 99 -7.22 6.88 -0.74
CA HIS A 99 -8.56 7.30 -0.31
C HIS A 99 -9.00 6.69 1.03
N ALA A 100 -8.46 5.54 1.43
CA ALA A 100 -8.71 4.95 2.75
C ALA A 100 -8.28 5.87 3.91
N ILE A 101 -7.23 6.69 3.70
CA ILE A 101 -6.77 7.72 4.64
C ILE A 101 -7.49 9.05 4.38
N LEU A 102 -7.51 9.53 3.14
CA LEU A 102 -8.08 10.85 2.82
C LEU A 102 -9.55 10.98 3.24
N ASN A 103 -10.34 9.91 3.06
CA ASN A 103 -11.75 9.94 3.46
C ASN A 103 -11.92 9.90 4.99
N CYS A 104 -11.04 9.21 5.73
CA CYS A 104 -11.00 9.28 7.19
C CYS A 104 -10.69 10.70 7.66
N MET A 105 -9.75 11.39 7.00
CA MET A 105 -9.39 12.76 7.35
C MET A 105 -10.56 13.72 7.14
N LYS A 106 -11.27 13.63 6.00
CA LYS A 106 -12.48 14.43 5.72
C LYS A 106 -13.59 14.20 6.75
N ASP A 107 -13.79 12.96 7.17
CA ASP A 107 -14.75 12.63 8.21
C ASP A 107 -14.35 13.26 9.55
N LEU A 108 -13.08 13.21 9.91
CA LEU A 108 -12.57 13.83 11.14
C LEU A 108 -12.62 15.36 11.12
N GLU A 109 -12.38 16.01 9.97
CA GLU A 109 -12.60 17.44 9.80
C GLU A 109 -14.07 17.82 10.11
N SER A 110 -15.03 17.00 9.65
CA SER A 110 -16.45 17.21 9.96
C SER A 110 -16.77 17.06 11.45
N GLN A 111 -15.94 16.34 12.21
CA GLN A 111 -16.03 16.16 13.67
C GLN A 111 -15.24 17.23 14.45
N GLY A 112 -14.67 18.22 13.78
CA GLY A 112 -13.94 19.34 14.39
C GLY A 112 -12.48 19.03 14.74
N PHE A 113 -11.85 18.08 14.03
CA PHE A 113 -10.41 17.93 14.02
C PHE A 113 -9.78 18.84 12.98
N GLU A 114 -8.58 19.34 13.26
CA GLU A 114 -7.78 20.11 12.31
C GLU A 114 -6.83 19.16 11.57
N VAL A 115 -6.93 19.11 10.24
CA VAL A 115 -6.06 18.26 9.41
C VAL A 115 -5.12 19.12 8.57
N THR A 116 -3.82 18.88 8.73
CA THR A 116 -2.79 19.47 7.87
C THR A 116 -2.41 18.46 6.79
N TYR A 117 -2.62 18.83 5.52
CA TYR A 117 -2.25 18.03 4.36
C TYR A 117 -0.90 18.51 3.81
N LEU A 118 0.17 17.76 4.08
CA LEU A 118 1.50 18.05 3.53
C LEU A 118 1.49 17.91 2.01
N GLN A 119 2.02 18.93 1.33
CA GLN A 119 2.09 18.94 -0.12
C GLN A 119 3.37 18.27 -0.59
N PRO A 120 3.30 17.43 -1.64
CA PRO A 120 4.48 16.84 -2.24
C PRO A 120 5.28 17.87 -3.07
N ASP A 121 6.54 17.57 -3.31
CA ASP A 121 7.31 18.22 -4.36
C ASP A 121 6.94 17.67 -5.76
N SER A 122 7.61 18.15 -6.81
CA SER A 122 7.39 17.71 -8.21
C SER A 122 7.78 16.23 -8.43
N GLN A 123 8.54 15.64 -7.52
CA GLN A 123 8.90 14.22 -7.56
C GLN A 123 7.93 13.33 -6.77
N GLY A 124 6.90 13.91 -6.16
CA GLY A 124 5.93 13.20 -5.34
C GLY A 124 6.45 12.87 -3.92
N ARG A 125 7.48 13.56 -3.44
CA ARG A 125 8.07 13.34 -2.11
C ARG A 125 7.55 14.35 -1.10
N ILE A 126 7.41 13.91 0.14
CA ILE A 126 7.17 14.79 1.30
C ILE A 126 8.51 15.03 2.01
N THR A 127 8.85 16.30 2.25
CA THR A 127 10.11 16.64 2.91
C THR A 127 10.01 16.60 4.43
N LEU A 128 11.14 16.33 5.10
CA LEU A 128 11.24 16.42 6.57
C LEU A 128 10.97 17.83 7.08
N ASP A 129 11.36 18.86 6.33
CA ASP A 129 11.13 20.26 6.70
C ASP A 129 9.64 20.61 6.66
N ALA A 130 8.89 20.12 5.66
CA ALA A 130 7.44 20.31 5.60
C ALA A 130 6.76 19.64 6.82
N LEU A 131 7.15 18.40 7.16
CA LEU A 131 6.65 17.73 8.35
C LEU A 131 7.02 18.50 9.63
N LYS A 132 8.27 18.93 9.75
CA LYS A 132 8.75 19.70 10.93
C LYS A 132 7.97 20.99 11.13
N ALA A 133 7.68 21.73 10.07
CA ALA A 133 6.91 22.98 10.11
C ALA A 133 5.44 22.76 10.51
N ALA A 134 4.89 21.58 10.20
CA ALA A 134 3.48 21.25 10.50
C ALA A 134 3.29 20.70 11.92
N LEU A 135 4.34 20.14 12.57
CA LEU A 135 4.23 19.55 13.90
C LEU A 135 3.91 20.60 14.98
N ARG A 136 2.87 20.33 15.78
CA ARG A 136 2.38 21.20 16.88
C ARG A 136 2.27 20.40 18.17
N LYS A 137 2.20 21.08 19.30
CA LYS A 137 2.07 20.44 20.63
C LYS A 137 0.79 19.61 20.80
N ASP A 138 -0.27 19.97 20.07
CA ASP A 138 -1.56 19.29 20.06
C ASP A 138 -1.72 18.29 18.91
N THR A 139 -0.64 17.98 18.17
CA THR A 139 -0.62 16.93 17.16
C THR A 139 -0.77 15.57 17.83
N ILE A 140 -1.79 14.81 17.45
CA ILE A 140 -2.08 13.47 17.99
C ILE A 140 -1.75 12.35 17.03
N LEU A 141 -1.79 12.62 15.72
CA LEU A 141 -1.55 11.64 14.65
C LEU A 141 -0.73 12.27 13.52
N VAL A 142 0.27 11.54 13.07
CA VAL A 142 0.94 11.75 11.79
C VAL A 142 0.72 10.49 10.97
N SER A 143 0.07 10.59 9.81
CA SER A 143 -0.21 9.46 8.92
C SER A 143 0.37 9.76 7.54
N ILE A 144 1.41 9.03 7.15
CA ILE A 144 2.16 9.22 5.89
C ILE A 144 2.38 7.87 5.24
N MET A 145 1.93 7.71 3.98
CA MET A 145 2.13 6.48 3.22
C MET A 145 3.62 6.21 2.97
N MET A 146 4.00 4.93 2.94
CA MET A 146 5.40 4.53 2.73
C MET A 146 5.81 4.66 1.27
N VAL A 147 4.95 4.22 0.36
CA VAL A 147 5.16 4.26 -1.09
C VAL A 147 3.90 4.77 -1.75
N ASN A 148 4.03 5.79 -2.60
CA ASN A 148 2.87 6.28 -3.35
C ASN A 148 2.46 5.31 -4.45
N ASN A 149 1.19 4.96 -4.47
CA ASN A 149 0.62 3.94 -5.37
C ASN A 149 0.46 4.40 -6.82
N GLU A 150 0.66 5.69 -7.12
CA GLU A 150 0.54 6.23 -8.48
C GLU A 150 1.89 6.51 -9.12
N VAL A 151 2.80 7.18 -8.40
CA VAL A 151 4.08 7.65 -8.94
C VAL A 151 5.31 6.91 -8.38
N GLY A 152 5.12 6.01 -7.41
CA GLY A 152 6.20 5.18 -6.87
C GLY A 152 7.24 5.94 -6.04
N SER A 153 6.94 7.15 -5.56
CA SER A 153 7.81 7.85 -4.61
C SER A 153 7.86 7.12 -3.27
N VAL A 154 9.03 7.08 -2.64
CA VAL A 154 9.28 6.42 -1.35
C VAL A 154 9.51 7.46 -0.27
N MET A 155 8.75 7.40 0.82
CA MET A 155 8.88 8.33 1.94
C MET A 155 9.91 7.84 2.95
N PRO A 156 10.75 8.73 3.51
CA PRO A 156 11.75 8.38 4.53
C PRO A 156 11.10 8.18 5.90
N ILE A 157 10.21 7.15 6.02
CA ILE A 157 9.34 6.91 7.18
C ILE A 157 10.11 6.88 8.49
N SER A 158 11.27 6.20 8.52
CA SER A 158 12.06 6.12 9.77
C SER A 158 12.53 7.49 10.27
N ALA A 159 12.98 8.37 9.36
CA ALA A 159 13.37 9.72 9.72
C ALA A 159 12.16 10.58 10.13
N MET A 160 11.02 10.42 9.46
CA MET A 160 9.78 11.13 9.78
C MET A 160 9.20 10.71 11.13
N ALA A 161 9.16 9.41 11.43
CA ALA A 161 8.72 8.90 12.72
C ALA A 161 9.64 9.39 13.86
N LYS A 162 10.95 9.31 13.67
CA LYS A 162 11.94 9.82 14.63
C LYS A 162 11.78 11.33 14.90
N LEU A 163 11.56 12.12 13.84
CA LEU A 163 11.33 13.56 13.95
C LEU A 163 10.03 13.84 14.72
N THR A 164 8.95 13.14 14.39
CA THR A 164 7.66 13.26 15.07
C THR A 164 7.78 12.97 16.56
N HIS A 165 8.37 11.83 16.93
CA HIS A 165 8.52 11.46 18.35
C HIS A 165 9.49 12.38 19.12
N LYS A 166 10.46 13.00 18.43
CA LYS A 166 11.36 13.99 19.05
C LYS A 166 10.61 15.29 19.39
N LEU A 167 9.73 15.77 18.52
CA LEU A 167 9.05 17.06 18.68
C LEU A 167 7.68 16.92 19.36
N CYS A 168 7.00 15.81 19.14
CA CYS A 168 5.69 15.48 19.68
C CYS A 168 5.72 14.05 20.25
N PRO A 169 6.31 13.84 21.45
CA PRO A 169 6.56 12.49 22.01
C PRO A 169 5.29 11.64 22.19
N ASP A 170 4.15 12.27 22.40
CA ASP A 170 2.86 11.58 22.58
C ASP A 170 2.13 11.29 21.26
N ALA A 171 2.50 11.97 20.16
CA ALA A 171 1.88 11.73 18.86
C ALA A 171 2.10 10.29 18.40
N ILE A 172 1.09 9.73 17.74
CA ILE A 172 1.15 8.40 17.10
C ILE A 172 1.56 8.58 15.65
N PHE A 173 2.54 7.81 15.20
CA PHE A 173 2.99 7.79 13.81
C PHE A 173 2.45 6.54 13.12
N HIS A 174 1.61 6.74 12.11
CA HIS A 174 1.07 5.69 11.23
C HIS A 174 1.70 5.77 9.84
N THR A 175 1.91 4.62 9.22
CA THR A 175 2.23 4.53 7.80
C THR A 175 1.35 3.49 7.09
N ASP A 176 0.70 3.90 6.01
CA ASP A 176 0.15 2.95 5.02
C ASP A 176 1.33 2.38 4.24
N ALA A 177 1.68 1.12 4.52
CA ALA A 177 2.75 0.39 3.87
C ALA A 177 2.24 -0.60 2.81
N VAL A 178 1.00 -0.49 2.36
CA VAL A 178 0.37 -1.42 1.41
C VAL A 178 1.18 -1.57 0.12
N GLN A 179 1.76 -0.48 -0.40
CA GLN A 179 2.63 -0.53 -1.58
C GLN A 179 4.12 -0.73 -1.23
N GLY A 180 4.50 -0.59 0.04
CA GLY A 180 5.88 -0.77 0.49
C GLY A 180 6.19 -2.19 0.99
N PHE A 181 5.17 -2.87 1.53
CA PHE A 181 5.31 -4.20 2.13
C PHE A 181 5.80 -5.21 1.09
N GLN A 182 6.93 -5.88 1.39
CA GLN A 182 7.60 -6.83 0.51
C GLN A 182 7.88 -6.28 -0.92
N LYS A 183 8.06 -4.97 -1.04
CA LYS A 183 8.52 -4.28 -2.25
C LYS A 183 9.78 -3.47 -1.95
N ILE A 184 9.85 -2.86 -0.76
CA ILE A 184 11.05 -2.18 -0.27
C ILE A 184 11.47 -2.76 1.08
N THR A 185 12.75 -2.63 1.41
CA THR A 185 13.30 -3.17 2.67
C THR A 185 12.89 -2.31 3.85
N PHE A 186 12.17 -2.87 4.79
CA PHE A 186 11.96 -2.29 6.12
C PHE A 186 11.78 -3.38 7.18
N ALA A 187 11.87 -3.02 8.45
CA ALA A 187 11.48 -3.87 9.57
C ALA A 187 10.69 -3.03 10.58
N ALA A 188 9.51 -3.49 10.95
CA ALA A 188 8.61 -2.76 11.84
C ALA A 188 9.27 -2.37 13.16
N LYS A 189 10.11 -3.26 13.74
CA LYS A 189 10.87 -3.02 14.98
C LYS A 189 11.78 -1.81 14.92
N THR A 190 12.34 -1.49 13.75
CA THR A 190 13.35 -0.43 13.58
C THR A 190 12.87 0.76 12.77
N LEU A 191 11.69 0.64 12.13
CA LEU A 191 11.11 1.69 11.32
C LEU A 191 10.74 2.93 12.16
N GLY A 192 10.35 2.71 13.41
CA GLY A 192 9.93 3.76 14.33
C GLY A 192 8.46 4.15 14.22
N ALA A 193 7.71 3.64 13.24
CA ALA A 193 6.27 3.85 13.16
C ALA A 193 5.54 3.08 14.28
N ASP A 194 4.48 3.68 14.82
CA ASP A 194 3.65 3.06 15.85
C ASP A 194 2.61 2.11 15.28
N LEU A 195 2.13 2.43 14.08
CA LEU A 195 1.10 1.69 13.36
C LEU A 195 1.55 1.51 11.91
N ILE A 196 1.42 0.29 11.38
CA ILE A 196 1.78 -0.02 9.99
C ILE A 196 0.67 -0.88 9.37
N SER A 197 0.03 -0.35 8.33
CA SER A 197 -1.01 -1.06 7.57
C SER A 197 -0.42 -1.82 6.39
N VAL A 198 -0.84 -3.08 6.19
CA VAL A 198 -0.46 -3.91 5.04
C VAL A 198 -1.65 -4.66 4.46
N SER A 199 -1.55 -5.05 3.19
CA SER A 199 -2.61 -5.79 2.49
C SER A 199 -2.03 -6.96 1.69
N SER A 200 -2.67 -8.11 1.81
CA SER A 200 -2.23 -9.37 1.20
C SER A 200 -2.20 -9.35 -0.33
N HIS A 201 -3.25 -8.78 -0.96
CA HIS A 201 -3.41 -8.82 -2.41
C HIS A 201 -2.40 -7.97 -3.20
N LYS A 202 -1.53 -7.23 -2.55
CA LYS A 202 -0.42 -6.49 -3.18
C LYS A 202 0.89 -7.31 -3.19
N VAL A 203 0.90 -8.44 -2.50
CA VAL A 203 2.08 -9.32 -2.32
C VAL A 203 1.78 -10.78 -2.68
N HIS A 204 1.03 -10.98 -3.76
CA HIS A 204 0.64 -12.29 -4.29
C HIS A 204 -0.19 -13.16 -3.35
N GLY A 205 -0.84 -12.55 -2.36
CA GLY A 205 -1.80 -13.22 -1.49
C GLY A 205 -3.27 -12.96 -1.91
N PRO A 206 -4.24 -13.53 -1.19
CA PRO A 206 -5.65 -13.36 -1.47
C PRO A 206 -6.14 -11.94 -1.14
N LYS A 207 -7.26 -11.56 -1.78
CA LYS A 207 -8.09 -10.42 -1.38
C LYS A 207 -8.84 -10.73 -0.07
N GLY A 208 -9.32 -9.70 0.61
CA GLY A 208 -10.14 -9.88 1.82
C GLY A 208 -9.35 -10.14 3.10
N VAL A 209 -8.03 -9.94 3.09
CA VAL A 209 -7.16 -10.01 4.27
C VAL A 209 -6.03 -9.00 4.19
N GLY A 210 -5.69 -8.44 5.34
CA GLY A 210 -4.54 -7.59 5.58
C GLY A 210 -4.11 -7.68 7.03
N ALA A 211 -3.27 -6.77 7.49
CA ALA A 211 -2.87 -6.71 8.89
C ALA A 211 -2.52 -5.27 9.31
N LEU A 212 -2.71 -5.02 10.61
CA LEU A 212 -2.20 -3.85 11.30
C LEU A 212 -1.12 -4.29 12.29
N TYR A 213 0.08 -3.71 12.17
CA TYR A 213 1.09 -3.77 13.22
C TYR A 213 0.83 -2.67 14.24
N ILE A 214 0.93 -3.02 15.52
CA ILE A 214 0.81 -2.09 16.66
C ILE A 214 2.08 -2.17 17.49
N SER A 215 2.85 -1.09 17.52
CA SER A 215 4.13 -1.00 18.24
C SER A 215 3.98 -1.26 19.75
N PRO A 216 4.97 -1.89 20.39
CA PRO A 216 5.06 -2.00 21.85
C PRO A 216 5.02 -0.65 22.59
N ARG A 217 5.37 0.46 21.91
CA ARG A 217 5.24 1.82 22.47
C ARG A 217 3.77 2.12 22.82
N LEU A 218 2.83 1.55 22.10
CA LEU A 218 1.41 1.62 22.41
C LEU A 218 1.03 0.45 23.31
N LYS A 219 1.21 0.63 24.64
CA LYS A 219 0.90 -0.40 25.66
C LYS A 219 -0.52 -0.96 25.53
N SER A 220 -1.48 -0.16 25.06
CA SER A 220 -2.84 -0.55 24.71
C SER A 220 -3.30 0.28 23.53
N PHE A 221 -4.13 -0.28 22.68
CA PHE A 221 -4.76 0.41 21.55
C PHE A 221 -6.26 0.09 21.52
N PRO A 222 -7.14 1.01 21.11
CA PRO A 222 -8.57 0.74 21.08
C PRO A 222 -8.91 -0.39 20.10
N ALA A 223 -9.84 -1.26 20.52
CA ALA A 223 -10.35 -2.30 19.63
C ALA A 223 -11.01 -1.68 18.40
N MET A 224 -10.75 -2.30 17.25
CA MET A 224 -11.44 -1.98 15.99
C MET A 224 -12.89 -2.44 16.06
N MET A 225 -13.11 -3.68 16.50
CA MET A 225 -14.42 -4.33 16.53
C MET A 225 -14.61 -5.13 17.82
N LEU A 226 -15.68 -4.82 18.54
CA LEU A 226 -16.03 -5.54 19.76
C LEU A 226 -16.82 -6.82 19.44
N GLY A 227 -16.66 -7.88 20.24
CA GLY A 227 -17.36 -9.15 20.06
C GLY A 227 -16.74 -10.31 20.84
N GLY A 228 -16.54 -11.45 20.19
CA GLY A 228 -16.14 -12.72 20.78
C GLY A 228 -14.67 -12.87 21.18
N GLY A 229 -13.87 -11.81 21.18
CA GLY A 229 -12.51 -11.80 21.72
C GLY A 229 -11.41 -12.24 20.76
N GLN A 230 -11.73 -12.49 19.48
CA GLN A 230 -10.73 -12.83 18.47
C GLN A 230 -9.70 -11.70 18.31
N GLU A 231 -8.55 -12.04 17.74
CA GLU A 231 -7.40 -11.12 17.60
C GLU A 231 -7.05 -10.43 18.94
N GLY A 232 -7.05 -11.17 20.03
CA GLY A 232 -6.71 -10.65 21.37
C GLY A 232 -7.65 -9.56 21.87
N ASN A 233 -8.94 -9.61 21.54
CA ASN A 233 -9.98 -8.61 21.82
C ASN A 233 -9.83 -7.30 21.03
N TYR A 234 -8.94 -7.26 20.04
CA TYR A 234 -8.74 -6.06 19.23
C TYR A 234 -9.63 -6.02 17.99
N ARG A 235 -9.87 -7.18 17.36
CA ARG A 235 -10.70 -7.28 16.16
C ARG A 235 -11.50 -8.58 16.19
N SER A 236 -12.68 -8.51 16.80
CA SER A 236 -13.55 -9.66 16.95
C SER A 236 -14.21 -10.09 15.64
N GLY A 237 -14.72 -11.32 15.63
CA GLY A 237 -15.29 -12.01 14.49
C GLY A 237 -14.46 -13.25 14.15
N THR A 238 -15.12 -14.36 13.82
CA THR A 238 -14.42 -15.61 13.45
C THR A 238 -13.37 -15.34 12.39
N GLU A 239 -12.16 -15.79 12.64
CA GLU A 239 -11.01 -15.52 11.78
C GLU A 239 -11.19 -16.19 10.41
N GLY A 240 -10.97 -15.44 9.34
CA GLY A 240 -11.01 -15.94 7.96
C GLY A 240 -9.80 -16.80 7.63
N THR A 241 -9.71 -17.97 8.26
CA THR A 241 -8.52 -18.84 8.21
C THR A 241 -8.03 -19.14 6.80
N PRO A 242 -8.88 -19.39 5.78
CA PRO A 242 -8.37 -19.62 4.42
C PRO A 242 -7.59 -18.42 3.87
N ALA A 243 -8.12 -17.22 4.01
CA ALA A 243 -7.45 -16.01 3.53
C ALA A 243 -6.18 -15.69 4.33
N ILE A 244 -6.20 -15.89 5.65
CA ILE A 244 -5.04 -15.70 6.52
C ILE A 244 -3.91 -16.67 6.18
N PHE A 245 -4.23 -17.94 5.95
CA PHE A 245 -3.23 -18.96 5.58
C PHE A 245 -2.65 -18.70 4.19
N GLY A 246 -3.49 -18.29 3.23
CA GLY A 246 -3.02 -17.83 1.92
C GLY A 246 -2.12 -16.61 2.00
N PHE A 247 -2.43 -15.64 2.87
CA PHE A 247 -1.57 -14.47 3.10
C PHE A 247 -0.21 -14.86 3.68
N ALA A 248 -0.21 -15.75 4.67
CA ALA A 248 1.03 -16.23 5.28
C ALA A 248 1.91 -16.99 4.28
N ALA A 249 1.31 -17.84 3.45
CA ALA A 249 2.02 -18.58 2.40
C ALA A 249 2.61 -17.63 1.36
N ALA A 250 1.86 -16.62 0.92
CA ALA A 250 2.36 -15.57 0.01
C ALA A 250 3.54 -14.81 0.63
N CYS A 251 3.44 -14.41 1.91
CA CYS A 251 4.53 -13.74 2.62
C CYS A 251 5.80 -14.59 2.63
N ALA A 252 5.70 -15.89 2.91
CA ALA A 252 6.84 -16.78 2.93
C ALA A 252 7.46 -16.96 1.54
N ALA A 253 6.64 -17.14 0.49
CA ALA A 253 7.09 -17.28 -0.88
C ALA A 253 7.81 -16.03 -1.40
N VAL A 254 7.27 -14.83 -1.12
CA VAL A 254 7.92 -13.58 -1.52
C VAL A 254 9.19 -13.33 -0.70
N CYS A 255 9.20 -13.59 0.61
CA CYS A 255 10.42 -13.45 1.43
C CYS A 255 11.59 -14.27 0.90
N ALA A 256 11.33 -15.46 0.37
CA ALA A 256 12.38 -16.37 -0.13
C ALA A 256 13.19 -15.77 -1.30
N SER A 257 12.56 -14.95 -2.15
CA SER A 257 13.18 -14.34 -3.34
C SER A 257 13.25 -12.80 -3.30
N PHE A 258 12.78 -12.19 -2.23
CA PHE A 258 12.56 -10.75 -2.12
C PHE A 258 13.69 -9.87 -2.67
N LYS A 259 14.95 -10.12 -2.23
CA LYS A 259 16.08 -9.28 -2.63
C LYS A 259 16.37 -9.37 -4.13
N THR A 260 16.29 -10.59 -4.67
CA THR A 260 16.54 -10.87 -6.10
C THR A 260 15.41 -10.27 -6.94
N ASP A 261 14.16 -10.53 -6.54
CA ASP A 261 12.98 -10.06 -7.28
C ASP A 261 12.89 -8.52 -7.28
N SER A 262 13.06 -7.88 -6.13
CA SER A 262 13.01 -6.42 -6.03
C SER A 262 14.13 -5.74 -6.85
N ALA A 263 15.34 -6.30 -6.84
CA ALA A 263 16.44 -5.79 -7.66
C ALA A 263 16.17 -5.96 -9.16
N ARG A 264 15.61 -7.11 -9.57
CA ARG A 264 15.23 -7.39 -10.95
C ARG A 264 14.07 -6.49 -11.40
N GLU A 265 13.01 -6.37 -10.61
CA GLU A 265 11.90 -5.46 -10.90
C GLU A 265 12.40 -4.03 -11.11
N LYS A 266 13.31 -3.56 -10.24
CA LYS A 266 13.89 -2.21 -10.35
C LYS A 266 14.71 -2.04 -11.61
N ALA A 267 15.55 -3.00 -11.97
CA ALA A 267 16.34 -2.96 -13.19
C ALA A 267 15.47 -2.94 -14.47
N LEU A 268 14.41 -3.76 -14.49
CA LEU A 268 13.42 -3.78 -15.57
C LEU A 268 12.71 -2.43 -15.69
N LEU A 269 12.25 -1.88 -14.56
CA LEU A 269 11.53 -0.61 -14.53
C LEU A 269 12.41 0.55 -15.00
N ASP A 270 13.66 0.62 -14.52
CA ASP A 270 14.61 1.69 -14.87
C ASP A 270 14.99 1.62 -16.36
N GLY A 271 15.30 0.42 -16.86
CA GLY A 271 15.60 0.23 -18.29
C GLY A 271 14.42 0.59 -19.18
N PHE A 272 13.20 0.26 -18.74
CA PHE A 272 11.99 0.63 -19.47
C PHE A 272 11.72 2.14 -19.42
N ALA A 273 11.90 2.77 -18.27
CA ALA A 273 11.78 4.23 -18.12
C ALA A 273 12.80 4.97 -18.99
N GLU A 274 14.05 4.49 -19.06
CA GLU A 274 15.08 5.05 -19.93
C GLU A 274 14.70 4.94 -21.42
N LYS A 275 14.26 3.75 -21.88
CA LYS A 275 13.77 3.57 -23.26
C LYS A 275 12.63 4.55 -23.59
N LEU A 276 11.68 4.72 -22.69
CA LEU A 276 10.53 5.63 -22.87
C LEU A 276 10.94 7.10 -22.88
N SER A 277 11.92 7.49 -22.08
CA SER A 277 12.41 8.89 -22.02
C SER A 277 13.04 9.38 -23.32
N GLN A 278 13.44 8.46 -24.21
CA GLN A 278 13.97 8.77 -25.55
C GLN A 278 12.86 9.03 -26.57
N LEU A 279 11.62 8.76 -26.25
CA LEU A 279 10.48 9.03 -27.13
C LEU A 279 9.98 10.46 -26.90
N GLU A 280 10.04 11.28 -27.93
CA GLU A 280 9.49 12.65 -27.92
C GLU A 280 7.99 12.59 -27.62
N GLY A 281 7.51 13.44 -26.69
CA GLY A 281 6.11 13.46 -26.24
C GLY A 281 5.79 12.57 -25.04
N VAL A 282 6.70 11.68 -24.63
CA VAL A 282 6.53 10.89 -23.38
C VAL A 282 7.13 11.65 -22.20
N ARG A 283 6.42 11.67 -21.08
CA ARG A 283 6.89 12.24 -19.82
C ARG A 283 6.75 11.22 -18.70
N ILE A 284 7.73 11.18 -17.80
CA ILE A 284 7.65 10.37 -16.57
C ILE A 284 7.21 11.29 -15.43
N ASN A 285 6.16 10.89 -14.71
CA ASN A 285 5.68 11.62 -13.55
C ASN A 285 6.37 11.09 -12.27
N GLY A 286 6.94 12.00 -11.49
CA GLY A 286 7.59 11.66 -10.22
C GLY A 286 8.93 10.96 -10.37
N CYS A 287 9.39 10.32 -9.29
CA CYS A 287 10.75 9.78 -9.19
C CYS A 287 10.86 8.26 -9.34
N HIS A 288 9.76 7.52 -9.47
CA HIS A 288 9.70 6.05 -9.63
C HIS A 288 10.76 5.29 -8.79
N GLU A 289 10.90 5.66 -7.51
CA GLU A 289 11.87 5.04 -6.59
C GLU A 289 11.49 3.61 -6.22
N ALA A 290 10.19 3.34 -6.09
CA ALA A 290 9.69 1.99 -5.84
C ALA A 290 10.01 1.07 -7.04
N PRO A 291 10.39 -0.20 -6.78
CA PRO A 291 10.88 -1.08 -7.86
C PRO A 291 9.80 -1.47 -8.88
N HIS A 292 8.54 -1.21 -8.59
CA HIS A 292 7.42 -1.79 -9.32
C HIS A 292 6.41 -0.78 -9.87
N ILE A 293 6.60 0.54 -9.70
CA ILE A 293 5.62 1.56 -10.11
C ILE A 293 6.28 2.60 -11.00
N LEU A 294 5.70 2.82 -12.19
CA LEU A 294 6.07 3.87 -13.13
C LEU A 294 4.81 4.61 -13.59
N SER A 295 4.79 5.92 -13.42
CA SER A 295 3.74 6.80 -13.95
C SER A 295 4.23 7.51 -15.19
N ILE A 296 3.46 7.44 -16.25
CA ILE A 296 3.81 8.00 -17.56
C ILE A 296 2.68 8.92 -18.00
N ALA A 297 3.02 10.00 -18.68
CA ALA A 297 2.07 10.86 -19.38
C ALA A 297 2.43 10.95 -20.87
N ILE A 298 1.42 10.89 -21.72
CA ILE A 298 1.48 11.21 -23.14
C ILE A 298 0.47 12.34 -23.38
N PRO A 299 0.88 13.61 -23.20
CA PRO A 299 -0.01 14.76 -23.37
C PRO A 299 -0.64 14.75 -24.78
N GLY A 300 -1.92 15.11 -24.88
CA GLY A 300 -2.68 15.08 -26.12
C GLY A 300 -3.36 13.74 -26.43
N VAL A 301 -3.02 12.64 -25.70
CA VAL A 301 -3.72 11.36 -25.81
C VAL A 301 -4.49 11.12 -24.51
N PRO A 302 -5.83 11.14 -24.52
CA PRO A 302 -6.60 10.82 -23.32
C PRO A 302 -6.25 9.43 -22.78
N THR A 303 -6.08 9.33 -21.45
CA THR A 303 -5.72 8.07 -20.76
C THR A 303 -6.61 6.89 -21.16
N GLN A 304 -7.92 7.12 -21.34
CA GLN A 304 -8.84 6.05 -21.73
C GLN A 304 -8.51 5.48 -23.12
N ASN A 305 -8.05 6.32 -24.03
CA ASN A 305 -7.62 5.86 -25.38
C ASN A 305 -6.36 4.99 -25.27
N THR A 306 -5.40 5.42 -24.46
CA THR A 306 -4.18 4.62 -24.18
C THR A 306 -4.54 3.24 -23.60
N ILE A 307 -5.45 3.19 -22.62
CA ILE A 307 -5.89 1.93 -22.03
C ILE A 307 -6.61 1.04 -23.05
N ASN A 308 -7.50 1.60 -23.87
CA ASN A 308 -8.23 0.85 -24.88
C ASN A 308 -7.28 0.24 -25.92
N ILE A 309 -6.33 1.04 -26.44
CA ILE A 309 -5.31 0.56 -27.39
C ILE A 309 -4.46 -0.56 -26.77
N ALA A 310 -3.99 -0.36 -25.55
CA ALA A 310 -3.23 -1.39 -24.83
C ALA A 310 -4.06 -2.69 -24.65
N GLN A 311 -5.34 -2.55 -24.31
CA GLN A 311 -6.25 -3.69 -24.15
C GLN A 311 -6.46 -4.46 -25.46
N ASP A 312 -6.52 -3.79 -26.63
CA ASP A 312 -6.61 -4.43 -27.95
C ASP A 312 -5.40 -5.35 -28.22
N HIS A 313 -4.24 -5.05 -27.60
CA HIS A 313 -3.03 -5.89 -27.60
C HIS A 313 -2.95 -6.85 -26.41
N GLY A 314 -4.01 -7.00 -25.63
CA GLY A 314 -4.04 -7.88 -24.46
C GLY A 314 -3.21 -7.40 -23.27
N ILE A 315 -2.91 -6.08 -23.19
CA ILE A 315 -2.12 -5.44 -22.13
C ILE A 315 -3.06 -4.76 -21.13
N CYS A 316 -2.94 -5.10 -19.85
CA CYS A 316 -3.68 -4.47 -18.76
C CYS A 316 -2.85 -3.34 -18.15
N LEU A 317 -3.34 -2.11 -18.23
CA LEU A 317 -2.75 -0.89 -17.65
C LEU A 317 -3.75 -0.22 -16.70
N SER A 318 -3.27 0.67 -15.87
CA SER A 318 -4.11 1.49 -14.99
C SER A 318 -4.07 2.97 -15.38
N ALA A 319 -5.24 3.60 -15.31
CA ALA A 319 -5.34 5.06 -15.37
C ALA A 319 -4.86 5.77 -14.08
N GLY A 320 -4.24 5.04 -13.14
CA GLY A 320 -4.06 5.53 -11.77
C GLY A 320 -5.40 5.58 -11.03
N SER A 321 -5.54 6.42 -10.02
CA SER A 321 -6.81 6.54 -9.28
C SER A 321 -7.87 7.40 -9.99
N ALA A 322 -7.49 8.08 -11.06
CA ALA A 322 -8.26 9.20 -11.65
C ALA A 322 -9.43 8.80 -12.56
N CYS A 323 -9.26 7.76 -13.38
CA CYS A 323 -10.23 7.47 -14.45
C CYS A 323 -11.51 6.76 -14.00
N ALA A 324 -11.54 6.13 -12.83
CA ALA A 324 -12.69 5.35 -12.40
C ALA A 324 -13.99 6.16 -12.18
N LYS A 325 -13.91 7.51 -12.13
CA LYS A 325 -15.08 8.39 -11.87
C LYS A 325 -15.02 9.75 -12.60
N GLY A 326 -14.20 9.91 -13.64
CA GLY A 326 -14.13 11.18 -14.38
C GLY A 326 -13.40 12.33 -13.67
N HIS A 327 -12.65 12.05 -12.60
CA HIS A 327 -11.84 13.05 -11.88
C HIS A 327 -10.37 12.86 -12.15
N ARG A 328 -9.62 13.96 -12.30
CA ARG A 328 -8.15 13.94 -12.40
C ARG A 328 -7.50 13.37 -11.15
N SER A 329 -6.31 12.74 -11.30
CA SER A 329 -5.52 12.26 -10.18
C SER A 329 -5.27 13.36 -9.16
N HIS A 330 -5.67 13.13 -7.91
CA HIS A 330 -5.38 14.04 -6.81
C HIS A 330 -3.86 14.09 -6.51
N VAL A 331 -3.15 12.97 -6.74
CA VAL A 331 -1.69 12.87 -6.56
C VAL A 331 -0.99 13.77 -7.57
N LEU A 332 -1.25 13.60 -8.87
CA LEU A 332 -0.63 14.42 -9.92
C LEU A 332 -1.04 15.89 -9.82
N THR A 333 -2.27 16.18 -9.38
CA THR A 333 -2.73 17.53 -9.10
C THR A 333 -1.96 18.16 -7.94
N ALA A 334 -1.75 17.43 -6.84
CA ALA A 334 -0.95 17.89 -5.71
C ALA A 334 0.51 18.13 -6.08
N MET A 335 1.06 17.32 -7.00
CA MET A 335 2.39 17.48 -7.58
C MET A 335 2.50 18.64 -8.58
N LYS A 336 1.38 19.34 -8.86
CA LYS A 336 1.29 20.44 -9.83
C LYS A 336 1.65 20.03 -11.26
N VAL A 337 1.39 18.81 -11.65
CA VAL A 337 1.47 18.33 -13.02
C VAL A 337 0.42 19.07 -13.86
N SER A 338 0.77 19.45 -15.10
CA SER A 338 -0.16 20.18 -15.96
C SER A 338 -1.43 19.36 -16.24
N PRO A 339 -2.60 20.01 -16.34
CA PRO A 339 -3.86 19.33 -16.63
C PRO A 339 -3.81 18.42 -17.84
N GLU A 340 -3.16 18.86 -18.91
CA GLU A 340 -2.98 18.11 -20.15
C GLU A 340 -2.16 16.81 -19.92
N ALA A 341 -1.07 16.90 -19.14
CA ALA A 341 -0.27 15.73 -18.79
C ALA A 341 -1.03 14.78 -17.87
N ILE A 342 -1.84 15.30 -16.92
CA ILE A 342 -2.69 14.46 -16.07
C ILE A 342 -3.71 13.68 -16.91
N ASP A 343 -4.36 14.34 -17.88
CA ASP A 343 -5.38 13.73 -18.73
C ASP A 343 -4.80 12.64 -19.66
N GLY A 344 -3.48 12.68 -19.94
CA GLY A 344 -2.76 11.65 -20.69
C GLY A 344 -1.94 10.69 -19.83
N SER A 345 -2.11 10.73 -18.49
CA SER A 345 -1.30 9.91 -17.58
C SER A 345 -1.87 8.52 -17.36
N PHE A 346 -1.00 7.52 -17.30
CA PHE A 346 -1.31 6.16 -16.92
C PHE A 346 -0.18 5.55 -16.09
N ARG A 347 -0.50 4.48 -15.37
CA ARG A 347 0.46 3.78 -14.51
C ARG A 347 0.75 2.39 -15.05
N ILE A 348 2.02 2.02 -15.00
CA ILE A 348 2.53 0.68 -15.22
C ILE A 348 3.00 0.17 -13.87
N SER A 349 2.68 -1.07 -13.54
CA SER A 349 3.21 -1.68 -12.32
C SER A 349 3.57 -3.15 -12.52
N LEU A 350 4.83 -3.44 -12.18
CA LEU A 350 5.48 -4.72 -12.37
C LEU A 350 5.25 -5.66 -11.16
N CYS A 351 5.61 -6.91 -11.35
CA CYS A 351 5.78 -7.88 -10.28
C CYS A 351 6.91 -8.86 -10.63
N ARG A 352 7.21 -9.77 -9.72
CA ARG A 352 8.25 -10.78 -9.89
C ARG A 352 8.10 -11.67 -11.14
N ASP A 353 6.93 -11.74 -11.73
CA ASP A 353 6.66 -12.55 -12.92
C ASP A 353 6.72 -11.74 -14.23
N THR A 354 6.86 -10.41 -14.16
CA THR A 354 6.97 -9.54 -15.33
C THR A 354 8.28 -9.78 -16.08
N THR A 355 8.23 -9.80 -17.43
CA THR A 355 9.41 -10.03 -18.29
C THR A 355 9.76 -8.84 -19.17
N ASP A 356 10.99 -8.83 -19.72
CA ASP A 356 11.44 -7.82 -20.68
C ASP A 356 10.59 -7.85 -21.97
N GLU A 357 10.23 -9.05 -22.43
CA GLU A 357 9.42 -9.23 -23.63
C GLU A 357 8.04 -8.58 -23.51
N GLU A 358 7.43 -8.67 -22.32
CA GLU A 358 6.14 -8.01 -22.03
C GLU A 358 6.27 -6.48 -22.10
N LEU A 359 7.36 -5.93 -21.58
CA LEU A 359 7.66 -4.50 -21.66
C LEU A 359 8.00 -4.05 -23.08
N ASP A 360 8.70 -4.86 -23.86
CA ASP A 360 9.02 -4.59 -25.25
C ASP A 360 7.76 -4.58 -26.15
N VAL A 361 6.76 -5.41 -25.83
CA VAL A 361 5.44 -5.35 -26.51
C VAL A 361 4.78 -4.00 -26.19
N LEU A 362 4.72 -3.60 -24.92
CA LEU A 362 4.13 -2.31 -24.52
C LEU A 362 4.89 -1.13 -25.15
N TYR A 363 6.22 -1.18 -25.20
CA TYR A 363 7.04 -0.14 -25.84
C TYR A 363 6.65 0.09 -27.30
N ARG A 364 6.49 -1.01 -28.07
CA ARG A 364 6.07 -0.93 -29.49
C ARG A 364 4.67 -0.33 -29.61
N VAL A 365 3.72 -0.76 -28.78
CA VAL A 365 2.34 -0.22 -28.78
C VAL A 365 2.35 1.29 -28.45
N ILE A 366 3.15 1.72 -27.47
CA ILE A 366 3.31 3.14 -27.14
C ILE A 366 3.88 3.91 -28.34
N LYS A 367 4.99 3.44 -28.91
CA LYS A 367 5.71 4.12 -29.99
C LYS A 367 4.91 4.19 -31.28
N ASP A 368 4.33 3.07 -31.69
CA ASP A 368 3.80 2.90 -33.05
C ASP A 368 2.30 3.22 -33.14
N GLU A 369 1.55 3.17 -32.04
CA GLU A 369 0.10 3.33 -32.06
C GLU A 369 -0.43 4.44 -31.15
N ILE A 370 0.16 4.65 -29.95
CA ILE A 370 -0.34 5.65 -29.01
C ILE A 370 0.24 7.03 -29.32
N LEU A 371 1.57 7.14 -29.40
CA LEU A 371 2.26 8.41 -29.67
C LEU A 371 1.82 9.11 -30.96
N PRO A 372 1.60 8.43 -32.08
CA PRO A 372 1.13 9.09 -33.30
C PRO A 372 -0.24 9.77 -33.17
N ARG A 373 -0.98 9.50 -32.08
CA ARG A 373 -2.27 10.13 -31.79
C ARG A 373 -2.15 11.36 -30.89
N ALA A 374 -0.95 11.66 -30.37
CA ALA A 374 -0.70 12.90 -29.66
C ALA A 374 -0.75 14.09 -30.66
N ARG A 375 -1.69 14.98 -30.47
CA ARG A 375 -1.90 16.17 -31.31
C ARG A 375 -1.67 17.44 -30.51
#